data_a66cd045c14856b922222c32e14ba28f
#
_entry.id   a66cd045c14856b922222c32e14ba28f
#
_cell.length_a   1.000
_cell.length_b   1.000
_cell.length_c   1.000
_cell.angle_alpha   90.00
_cell.angle_beta   90.00
_cell.angle_gamma   90.00
#
_symmetry.space_group_name_H-M   'P 1'
#
loop_
_entity.id
_entity.type
_entity.pdbx_description
1 polymer ?
#
loop_
_entity_poly.entity_id
_entity_poly.type
_entity_poly.pdbx_seq_one_letter_code
_entity_poly.pdbx_strand_id
1 'polypeptide(L)'
;MKYYILQFKFLTPVHFGTAENKKSGNLQSFNCCADTFFSALVTETAALDGELCSRFIEAVQKGGLLFSDFLPYYSGAEEELYVPVPYNCKEKVNPLDLQLSFKELCLQYEALRDHENMAYIRVSGIYDYLHPYESTAKEQEKHDFGWSGVQRRLDFRNGGRAYYVSNYTFAEGAGLYCIVGLDDEALLEGLVKAVELLGLGGIGGRRSSGFGKFVLKGAPQLLSEDCGGDAGMLKVLLENKTSSLQMSLSVLCPVQEQIATVKKGAFSLLKRSGFVYNQNSQNFEKRSSVYMLKAGSCFPERVEGRLLEFTALGVQHAVYRYGKAVYMGLPV
;
A
#
# COMPACT_ATOMS: atom_id res chain seq x y z
N MET A 1 2.17 12.02 -17.05
CA MET A 1 2.52 10.86 -16.17
C MET A 1 1.87 9.62 -16.73
N LYS A 2 2.65 8.58 -17.01
CA LYS A 2 2.16 7.24 -17.35
C LYS A 2 2.09 6.40 -16.07
N TYR A 3 1.13 5.48 -16.01
CA TYR A 3 0.99 4.59 -14.87
C TYR A 3 1.30 3.15 -15.27
N TYR A 4 2.11 2.48 -14.46
CA TYR A 4 2.48 1.08 -14.62
C TYR A 4 2.04 0.29 -13.39
N ILE A 5 1.67 -0.97 -13.58
CA ILE A 5 1.47 -1.94 -12.52
C ILE A 5 2.69 -2.85 -12.45
N LEU A 6 3.28 -2.95 -11.27
CA LEU A 6 4.26 -3.97 -10.93
C LEU A 6 3.57 -4.99 -10.02
N GLN A 7 3.54 -6.26 -10.43
CA GLN A 7 2.93 -7.34 -9.64
C GLN A 7 4.01 -8.18 -8.98
N PHE A 8 3.83 -8.45 -7.69
CA PHE A 8 4.78 -9.16 -6.83
C PHE A 8 4.19 -10.52 -6.42
N LYS A 9 4.81 -11.60 -6.89
CA LYS A 9 4.52 -12.96 -6.42
C LYS A 9 5.49 -13.30 -5.30
N PHE A 10 4.99 -13.38 -4.07
CA PHE A 10 5.81 -13.72 -2.91
C PHE A 10 6.13 -15.21 -2.88
N LEU A 11 7.41 -15.53 -2.73
CA LEU A 11 7.92 -16.90 -2.66
C LEU A 11 8.06 -17.39 -1.22
N THR A 12 8.11 -16.46 -0.27
CA THR A 12 8.26 -16.74 1.16
C THR A 12 7.29 -15.88 1.96
N PRO A 13 6.94 -16.27 3.18
CA PRO A 13 6.09 -15.46 4.05
C PRO A 13 6.65 -14.05 4.24
N VAL A 14 5.78 -13.08 4.44
CA VAL A 14 6.14 -11.68 4.67
C VAL A 14 6.00 -11.30 6.15
N HIS A 15 6.78 -10.31 6.58
CA HIS A 15 6.66 -9.70 7.89
C HIS A 15 6.68 -8.18 7.76
N PHE A 16 5.48 -7.59 7.56
CA PHE A 16 5.30 -6.14 7.50
C PHE A 16 4.84 -5.63 8.87
N GLY A 17 5.78 -5.07 9.65
CA GLY A 17 5.47 -4.56 10.98
C GLY A 17 4.79 -3.21 10.94
N THR A 18 3.64 -3.07 11.59
CA THR A 18 3.06 -1.78 11.95
C THR A 18 3.15 -1.55 13.45
N ALA A 19 3.20 -0.29 13.89
CA ALA A 19 3.23 0.05 15.32
C ALA A 19 1.93 -0.39 16.04
N GLU A 20 0.83 -0.48 15.30
CA GLU A 20 -0.49 -0.90 15.78
C GLU A 20 -0.54 -2.39 16.12
N ASN A 21 0.13 -3.24 15.33
CA ASN A 21 0.13 -4.70 15.54
C ASN A 21 0.84 -5.15 16.82
N LYS A 22 1.68 -4.31 17.42
CA LYS A 22 2.40 -4.65 18.66
C LYS A 22 1.52 -4.61 19.91
N LYS A 23 0.40 -3.85 19.89
CA LYS A 23 -0.46 -3.65 21.06
C LYS A 23 -1.67 -4.58 21.10
N SER A 24 -2.15 -5.06 19.96
CA SER A 24 -3.44 -5.76 19.87
C SER A 24 -3.33 -7.30 19.81
N GLY A 25 -2.13 -7.86 19.78
CA GLY A 25 -1.96 -9.31 19.55
C GLY A 25 -2.51 -9.77 18.17
N ASN A 26 -2.92 -8.82 17.33
CA ASN A 26 -3.57 -9.09 16.08
C ASN A 26 -2.59 -9.65 15.05
N LEU A 27 -3.13 -10.51 14.21
CA LEU A 27 -2.53 -11.18 13.10
C LEU A 27 -1.76 -10.21 12.18
N GLN A 28 -0.65 -10.67 11.64
CA GLN A 28 0.23 -9.87 10.79
C GLN A 28 -0.53 -9.36 9.55
N SER A 29 -0.52 -8.06 9.34
CA SER A 29 -1.01 -7.46 8.08
C SER A 29 -0.06 -7.79 6.93
N PHE A 30 -0.61 -8.03 5.75
CA PHE A 30 0.18 -8.15 4.51
C PHE A 30 0.48 -6.81 3.85
N ASN A 31 0.10 -5.70 4.47
CA ASN A 31 0.20 -4.36 3.89
C ASN A 31 1.64 -3.81 3.97
N CYS A 32 2.23 -3.51 2.82
CA CYS A 32 3.50 -2.82 2.68
C CYS A 32 3.27 -1.40 2.19
N CYS A 33 3.57 -0.41 3.04
CA CYS A 33 3.43 0.99 2.66
C CYS A 33 4.52 1.45 1.69
N ALA A 34 4.19 2.41 0.83
CA ALA A 34 5.08 3.01 -0.16
C ALA A 34 6.40 3.55 0.44
N ASP A 35 6.37 4.08 1.68
CA ASP A 35 7.58 4.54 2.36
C ASP A 35 8.56 3.41 2.70
N THR A 36 8.05 2.20 2.97
CA THR A 36 8.87 1.00 3.18
C THR A 36 9.47 0.53 1.87
N PHE A 37 8.65 0.47 0.81
CA PHE A 37 9.10 0.09 -0.52
C PHE A 37 10.17 1.05 -1.05
N PHE A 38 9.90 2.36 -1.02
CA PHE A 38 10.87 3.37 -1.47
C PHE A 38 12.18 3.31 -0.71
N SER A 39 12.15 3.16 0.63
CA SER A 39 13.38 3.03 1.41
C SER A 39 14.18 1.79 1.03
N ALA A 40 13.52 0.66 0.76
CA ALA A 40 14.18 -0.56 0.30
C ALA A 40 14.76 -0.37 -1.11
N LEU A 41 13.99 0.23 -2.02
CA LEU A 41 14.41 0.51 -3.40
C LEU A 41 15.64 1.42 -3.44
N VAL A 42 15.65 2.53 -2.70
CA VAL A 42 16.80 3.44 -2.59
C VAL A 42 18.04 2.71 -2.08
N THR A 43 17.89 1.81 -1.10
CA THR A 43 19.02 1.03 -0.58
C THR A 43 19.62 0.10 -1.63
N GLU A 44 18.79 -0.63 -2.37
CA GLU A 44 19.25 -1.51 -3.45
C GLU A 44 19.84 -0.72 -4.61
N THR A 45 19.19 0.39 -5.02
CA THR A 45 19.67 1.23 -6.11
C THR A 45 21.00 1.90 -5.77
N ALA A 46 21.18 2.39 -4.54
CA ALA A 46 22.45 2.98 -4.10
C ALA A 46 23.62 1.98 -4.10
N ALA A 47 23.33 0.70 -3.87
CA ALA A 47 24.32 -0.36 -3.94
C ALA A 47 24.69 -0.74 -5.39
N LEU A 48 23.76 -0.54 -6.35
CA LEU A 48 23.94 -0.86 -7.76
C LEU A 48 24.59 0.27 -8.54
N ASP A 49 23.98 1.45 -8.44
CA ASP A 49 24.29 2.62 -9.24
C ASP A 49 23.86 3.89 -8.49
N GLY A 50 24.84 4.62 -7.98
CA GLY A 50 24.60 5.86 -7.22
C GLY A 50 24.00 6.99 -8.07
N GLU A 51 24.24 7.03 -9.38
CA GLU A 51 23.64 8.00 -10.29
C GLU A 51 22.15 7.71 -10.49
N LEU A 52 21.80 6.45 -10.73
CA LEU A 52 20.41 6.02 -10.83
C LEU A 52 19.65 6.29 -9.52
N CYS A 53 20.29 6.05 -8.37
CA CYS A 53 19.71 6.36 -7.06
C CYS A 53 19.38 7.85 -6.93
N SER A 54 20.32 8.72 -7.31
CA SER A 54 20.13 10.18 -7.29
C SER A 54 18.99 10.62 -8.20
N ARG A 55 18.90 10.05 -9.40
CA ARG A 55 17.80 10.30 -10.35
C ARG A 55 16.45 9.88 -9.79
N PHE A 56 16.36 8.74 -9.09
CA PHE A 56 15.10 8.31 -8.45
C PHE A 56 14.68 9.29 -7.34
N ILE A 57 15.60 9.71 -6.49
CA ILE A 57 15.32 10.66 -5.41
C ILE A 57 14.83 11.99 -6.01
N GLU A 58 15.51 12.50 -7.01
CA GLU A 58 15.15 13.76 -7.69
C GLU A 58 13.78 13.64 -8.39
N ALA A 59 13.51 12.53 -9.10
CA ALA A 59 12.23 12.29 -9.74
C ALA A 59 11.08 12.26 -8.72
N VAL A 60 11.28 11.60 -7.57
CA VAL A 60 10.28 11.61 -6.48
C VAL A 60 10.13 13.02 -5.89
N GLN A 61 11.20 13.76 -5.66
CA GLN A 61 11.11 15.13 -5.14
C GLN A 61 10.27 16.02 -6.05
N LYS A 62 10.49 15.93 -7.37
CA LYS A 62 9.76 16.69 -8.40
C LYS A 62 8.33 16.16 -8.64
N GLY A 63 7.97 15.00 -8.10
CA GLY A 63 6.67 14.36 -8.34
C GLY A 63 6.58 13.61 -9.67
N GLY A 64 7.68 13.42 -10.37
CA GLY A 64 7.77 12.66 -11.64
C GLY A 64 7.91 11.15 -11.46
N LEU A 65 8.08 10.66 -10.22
CA LEU A 65 8.06 9.25 -9.86
C LEU A 65 7.21 9.07 -8.59
N LEU A 66 6.13 8.32 -8.71
CA LEU A 66 5.17 8.08 -7.63
C LEU A 66 4.94 6.59 -7.44
N PHE A 67 4.67 6.19 -6.19
CA PHE A 67 4.37 4.80 -5.81
C PHE A 67 3.09 4.74 -4.99
N SER A 68 2.22 3.77 -5.28
CA SER A 68 1.16 3.38 -4.34
C SER A 68 1.73 2.55 -3.18
N ASP A 69 0.95 2.38 -2.12
CA ASP A 69 1.16 1.26 -1.21
C ASP A 69 1.01 -0.06 -2.00
N PHE A 70 1.49 -1.14 -1.45
CA PHE A 70 1.27 -2.47 -2.03
C PHE A 70 -0.17 -2.87 -1.79
N LEU A 71 -0.87 -3.13 -2.87
CA LEU A 71 -2.29 -3.44 -2.93
C LEU A 71 -2.47 -4.91 -3.32
N PRO A 72 -3.50 -5.62 -2.82
CA PRO A 72 -3.70 -7.02 -3.16
C PRO A 72 -4.24 -7.19 -4.58
N TYR A 73 -3.85 -8.29 -5.22
CA TYR A 73 -4.46 -8.81 -6.42
C TYR A 73 -4.80 -10.29 -6.25
N TYR A 74 -5.71 -10.78 -7.07
CA TYR A 74 -6.02 -12.20 -7.21
C TYR A 74 -6.08 -12.58 -8.69
N SER A 75 -5.41 -13.69 -9.06
CA SER A 75 -5.37 -14.23 -10.41
C SER A 75 -6.18 -15.52 -10.44
N GLY A 76 -7.44 -15.39 -10.81
CA GLY A 76 -8.35 -16.50 -11.08
C GLY A 76 -8.59 -16.67 -12.58
N ALA A 77 -9.86 -16.76 -12.99
CA ALA A 77 -10.27 -16.76 -14.39
C ALA A 77 -9.96 -15.42 -15.06
N GLU A 78 -10.08 -14.35 -14.30
CA GLU A 78 -9.65 -12.98 -14.66
C GLU A 78 -8.70 -12.47 -13.59
N GLU A 79 -7.99 -11.41 -13.93
CA GLU A 79 -7.13 -10.72 -12.98
C GLU A 79 -7.91 -9.65 -12.24
N GLU A 80 -7.96 -9.77 -10.94
CA GLU A 80 -8.68 -8.87 -10.05
C GLU A 80 -7.69 -7.98 -9.29
N LEU A 81 -7.92 -6.68 -9.35
CA LEU A 81 -7.14 -5.68 -8.65
C LEU A 81 -7.98 -5.06 -7.53
N TYR A 82 -7.39 -4.96 -6.35
CA TYR A 82 -8.07 -4.42 -5.19
C TYR A 82 -7.42 -3.13 -4.72
N VAL A 83 -8.25 -2.20 -4.26
CA VAL A 83 -7.82 -0.91 -3.70
C VAL A 83 -8.33 -0.78 -2.27
N PRO A 84 -7.71 0.08 -1.42
CA PRO A 84 -8.19 0.27 -0.07
C PRO A 84 -9.59 0.88 -0.08
N VAL A 85 -10.38 0.58 0.95
CA VAL A 85 -11.69 1.22 1.12
C VAL A 85 -11.53 2.72 1.38
N PRO A 86 -12.35 3.57 0.75
CA PRO A 86 -12.34 5.01 0.99
C PRO A 86 -12.86 5.33 2.40
N TYR A 87 -12.16 6.21 3.11
CA TYR A 87 -12.60 6.65 4.43
C TYR A 87 -13.82 7.57 4.33
N ASN A 88 -14.87 7.26 5.10
CA ASN A 88 -16.07 8.10 5.31
C ASN A 88 -16.79 8.59 4.05
N CYS A 89 -16.70 7.82 2.96
CA CYS A 89 -17.29 8.19 1.68
C CYS A 89 -18.58 7.44 1.36
N LYS A 90 -19.12 6.71 2.34
CA LYS A 90 -20.38 5.98 2.18
C LYS A 90 -21.57 6.93 2.26
N GLU A 91 -22.55 6.72 1.41
CA GLU A 91 -23.87 7.28 1.65
C GLU A 91 -24.34 6.90 3.06
N LYS A 92 -24.93 7.85 3.75
CA LYS A 92 -25.50 7.59 5.08
C LYS A 92 -26.54 6.49 4.91
N VAL A 93 -26.36 5.40 5.67
CA VAL A 93 -27.29 4.27 5.68
C VAL A 93 -28.71 4.81 5.86
N ASN A 94 -29.59 4.56 4.88
CA ASN A 94 -31.01 4.74 5.07
C ASN A 94 -31.44 3.87 6.28
N PRO A 95 -32.29 4.37 7.15
CA PRO A 95 -32.80 3.53 8.24
C PRO A 95 -33.36 2.23 7.65
N LEU A 96 -33.06 1.13 8.31
CA LEU A 96 -33.55 -0.20 7.94
C LEU A 96 -35.01 -0.12 7.54
N ASP A 97 -35.37 -0.67 6.38
CA ASP A 97 -36.76 -0.70 5.93
C ASP A 97 -37.57 -1.61 6.88
N LEU A 98 -38.31 -0.98 7.78
CA LEU A 98 -39.12 -1.67 8.79
C LEU A 98 -40.29 -2.47 8.20
N GLN A 99 -40.51 -2.41 6.87
CA GLN A 99 -41.50 -3.24 6.17
C GLN A 99 -40.97 -4.64 5.82
N LEU A 100 -39.65 -4.87 5.94
CA LEU A 100 -39.03 -6.17 5.73
C LEU A 100 -39.33 -7.15 6.86
N SER A 101 -39.39 -8.43 6.53
CA SER A 101 -39.46 -9.48 7.53
C SER A 101 -38.18 -9.48 8.41
N PHE A 102 -38.28 -10.01 9.62
CA PHE A 102 -37.10 -10.10 10.52
C PHE A 102 -35.94 -10.84 9.90
N LYS A 103 -36.18 -11.89 9.07
CA LYS A 103 -35.14 -12.63 8.36
C LYS A 103 -34.44 -11.75 7.32
N GLU A 104 -35.18 -10.98 6.55
CA GLU A 104 -34.63 -10.05 5.54
C GLU A 104 -33.85 -8.92 6.23
N LEU A 105 -34.33 -8.40 7.35
CA LEU A 105 -33.61 -7.43 8.17
C LEU A 105 -32.26 -7.99 8.67
N CYS A 106 -32.23 -9.24 9.14
CA CYS A 106 -31.00 -9.90 9.55
C CYS A 106 -29.99 -10.01 8.40
N LEU A 107 -30.44 -10.47 7.22
CA LEU A 107 -29.60 -10.59 6.03
C LEU A 107 -29.05 -9.22 5.58
N GLN A 108 -29.90 -8.21 5.58
CA GLN A 108 -29.49 -6.84 5.24
C GLN A 108 -28.46 -6.30 6.25
N TYR A 109 -28.66 -6.54 7.53
CA TYR A 109 -27.71 -6.13 8.58
C TYR A 109 -26.37 -6.86 8.47
N GLU A 110 -26.38 -8.17 8.17
CA GLU A 110 -25.14 -8.94 7.96
C GLU A 110 -24.38 -8.43 6.74
N ALA A 111 -25.06 -8.15 5.64
CA ALA A 111 -24.45 -7.58 4.42
C ALA A 111 -23.82 -6.21 4.70
N LEU A 112 -24.53 -5.33 5.42
CA LEU A 112 -24.00 -4.01 5.81
C LEU A 112 -22.77 -4.14 6.72
N ARG A 113 -22.81 -5.04 7.69
CA ARG A 113 -21.69 -5.30 8.60
C ARG A 113 -20.47 -5.84 7.87
N ASP A 114 -20.68 -6.76 6.94
CA ASP A 114 -19.62 -7.30 6.09
C ASP A 114 -18.99 -6.21 5.22
N HIS A 115 -19.81 -5.35 4.64
CA HIS A 115 -19.38 -4.19 3.88
C HIS A 115 -18.56 -3.19 4.73
N GLU A 116 -18.93 -2.98 5.99
CA GLU A 116 -18.20 -2.12 6.92
C GLU A 116 -16.83 -2.68 7.33
N ASN A 117 -16.69 -4.00 7.36
CA ASN A 117 -15.47 -4.69 7.76
C ASN A 117 -14.48 -4.91 6.61
N MET A 118 -14.83 -4.54 5.38
CA MET A 118 -13.93 -4.65 4.24
C MET A 118 -12.71 -3.73 4.42
N ALA A 119 -11.52 -4.27 4.18
CA ALA A 119 -10.28 -3.49 4.13
C ALA A 119 -9.90 -3.07 2.71
N TYR A 120 -10.31 -3.88 1.74
CA TYR A 120 -10.05 -3.68 0.31
C TYR A 120 -11.31 -4.00 -0.48
N ILE A 121 -11.47 -3.32 -1.61
CA ILE A 121 -12.55 -3.52 -2.57
C ILE A 121 -11.96 -3.76 -3.95
N ARG A 122 -12.58 -4.62 -4.76
CA ARG A 122 -12.24 -4.81 -6.15
C ARG A 122 -12.46 -3.50 -6.92
N VAL A 123 -11.55 -3.15 -7.84
CA VAL A 123 -11.64 -1.88 -8.59
C VAL A 123 -12.96 -1.75 -9.32
N SER A 124 -13.44 -2.83 -9.95
CA SER A 124 -14.76 -2.84 -10.64
C SER A 124 -15.95 -2.70 -9.68
N GLY A 125 -15.79 -3.00 -8.42
CA GLY A 125 -16.85 -2.90 -7.41
C GLY A 125 -16.86 -1.59 -6.63
N ILE A 126 -16.04 -0.60 -7.01
CA ILE A 126 -15.94 0.65 -6.22
C ILE A 126 -17.22 1.48 -6.27
N TYR A 127 -17.92 1.49 -7.41
CA TYR A 127 -19.20 2.18 -7.54
C TYR A 127 -20.26 1.58 -6.60
N ASP A 128 -20.41 0.26 -6.65
CA ASP A 128 -21.35 -0.48 -5.79
C ASP A 128 -21.03 -0.30 -4.30
N TYR A 129 -19.74 -0.22 -3.96
CA TYR A 129 -19.31 0.06 -2.60
C TYR A 129 -19.72 1.45 -2.13
N LEU A 130 -19.67 2.45 -2.99
CA LEU A 130 -20.04 3.83 -2.66
C LEU A 130 -21.57 4.01 -2.60
N HIS A 131 -22.32 3.27 -3.44
CA HIS A 131 -23.78 3.33 -3.59
C HIS A 131 -24.48 2.00 -3.25
N PRO A 132 -24.37 1.51 -2.00
CA PRO A 132 -24.84 0.17 -1.61
C PRO A 132 -26.35 -0.02 -1.74
N TYR A 133 -27.13 1.06 -1.88
CA TYR A 133 -28.59 1.01 -2.03
C TYR A 133 -29.07 1.05 -3.47
N GLU A 134 -28.24 1.50 -4.39
CA GLU A 134 -28.56 1.54 -5.81
C GLU A 134 -28.13 0.26 -6.55
N SER A 135 -27.19 -0.45 -5.93
CA SER A 135 -26.57 -1.62 -6.53
C SER A 135 -27.47 -2.86 -6.43
N THR A 136 -27.82 -3.40 -7.60
CA THR A 136 -28.34 -4.76 -7.74
C THR A 136 -27.19 -5.77 -7.85
N ALA A 137 -25.99 -5.38 -7.48
CA ALA A 137 -24.77 -6.13 -7.72
C ALA A 137 -24.81 -7.50 -7.05
N LYS A 138 -24.36 -8.48 -7.81
CA LYS A 138 -24.07 -9.82 -7.31
C LYS A 138 -23.03 -9.73 -6.21
N GLU A 139 -23.18 -10.57 -5.18
CA GLU A 139 -22.14 -10.73 -4.16
C GLU A 139 -20.77 -10.85 -4.83
N GLN A 140 -19.88 -9.91 -4.50
CA GLN A 140 -18.48 -10.02 -4.94
C GLN A 140 -17.87 -11.23 -4.23
N GLU A 141 -17.24 -12.11 -5.01
CA GLU A 141 -16.51 -13.22 -4.43
C GLU A 141 -15.43 -12.68 -3.49
N LYS A 142 -15.50 -13.11 -2.23
CA LYS A 142 -14.49 -12.77 -1.23
C LYS A 142 -13.34 -13.76 -1.36
N HIS A 143 -12.19 -13.27 -1.79
CA HIS A 143 -10.97 -14.07 -1.82
C HIS A 143 -10.17 -13.90 -0.53
N ASP A 144 -9.76 -15.02 0.04
CA ASP A 144 -8.74 -15.03 1.06
C ASP A 144 -7.36 -14.89 0.38
N PHE A 145 -6.75 -13.71 0.48
CA PHE A 145 -5.42 -13.48 -0.11
C PHE A 145 -4.31 -14.31 0.53
N GLY A 146 -4.59 -14.98 1.64
CA GLY A 146 -3.65 -15.81 2.38
C GLY A 146 -4.00 -15.91 3.86
N TRP A 147 -3.04 -16.32 4.66
CA TRP A 147 -3.24 -16.54 6.09
C TRP A 147 -2.08 -16.00 6.93
N SER A 148 -2.41 -15.58 8.13
CA SER A 148 -1.44 -15.21 9.14
C SER A 148 -0.95 -16.43 9.91
N GLY A 149 0.34 -16.48 10.18
CA GLY A 149 0.99 -17.53 10.94
C GLY A 149 1.90 -16.99 12.03
N VAL A 150 2.27 -17.85 12.96
CA VAL A 150 3.26 -17.55 13.99
C VAL A 150 4.30 -18.65 14.02
N GLN A 151 5.57 -18.28 13.82
CA GLN A 151 6.70 -19.19 13.90
C GLN A 151 7.42 -19.04 15.25
N ARG A 152 7.61 -20.13 15.95
CA ARG A 152 8.49 -20.18 17.12
C ARG A 152 9.93 -20.28 16.65
N ARG A 153 10.80 -19.43 17.18
CA ARG A 153 12.24 -19.42 16.92
C ARG A 153 13.03 -19.39 18.22
N LEU A 154 14.28 -19.84 18.17
CA LEU A 154 15.18 -19.83 19.32
C LEU A 154 16.27 -18.77 19.09
N ASP A 155 16.49 -17.94 20.08
CA ASP A 155 17.62 -16.99 20.08
C ASP A 155 18.82 -17.62 20.81
N PHE A 156 19.67 -18.29 20.04
CA PHE A 156 20.86 -18.93 20.57
C PHE A 156 21.91 -17.96 21.14
N ARG A 157 21.87 -16.68 20.72
CA ARG A 157 22.79 -15.65 21.24
C ARG A 157 22.43 -15.23 22.65
N ASN A 158 21.17 -15.40 23.05
CA ASN A 158 20.64 -15.07 24.37
C ASN A 158 20.21 -16.33 25.16
N GLY A 159 21.00 -17.39 25.11
CA GLY A 159 20.76 -18.58 25.91
C GLY A 159 19.61 -19.46 25.44
N GLY A 160 19.28 -19.46 24.16
CA GLY A 160 18.26 -20.35 23.58
C GLY A 160 16.83 -19.96 23.96
N ARG A 161 16.57 -18.70 24.28
CA ARG A 161 15.22 -18.21 24.60
C ARG A 161 14.31 -18.28 23.37
N ALA A 162 13.13 -18.88 23.56
CA ALA A 162 12.11 -18.91 22.52
C ALA A 162 11.50 -17.53 22.32
N TYR A 163 11.33 -17.15 21.06
CA TYR A 163 10.53 -15.97 20.67
C TYR A 163 9.62 -16.32 19.50
N TYR A 164 8.57 -15.56 19.32
CA TYR A 164 7.58 -15.77 18.28
C TYR A 164 7.66 -14.69 17.22
N VAL A 165 7.57 -15.11 15.96
CA VAL A 165 7.54 -14.20 14.79
C VAL A 165 6.25 -14.43 14.06
N SER A 166 5.41 -13.41 14.01
CA SER A 166 4.22 -13.40 13.17
C SER A 166 4.61 -13.22 11.72
N ASN A 167 3.88 -13.85 10.81
CA ASN A 167 4.08 -13.74 9.37
C ASN A 167 2.74 -13.82 8.64
N TYR A 168 2.76 -13.48 7.36
CA TYR A 168 1.65 -13.68 6.46
C TYR A 168 2.13 -14.45 5.22
N THR A 169 1.38 -15.47 4.82
CA THR A 169 1.66 -16.29 3.64
C THR A 169 0.54 -16.06 2.63
N PHE A 170 0.91 -15.71 1.39
CA PHE A 170 -0.07 -15.51 0.33
C PHE A 170 -0.60 -16.85 -0.18
N ALA A 171 -1.90 -16.89 -0.51
CA ALA A 171 -2.54 -18.02 -1.17
C ALA A 171 -2.07 -18.13 -2.62
N GLU A 172 -2.30 -19.30 -3.23
CA GLU A 172 -2.10 -19.47 -4.67
C GLU A 172 -3.00 -18.51 -5.46
N GLY A 173 -2.45 -17.89 -6.49
CA GLY A 173 -3.15 -16.85 -7.26
C GLY A 173 -3.12 -15.46 -6.62
N ALA A 174 -2.87 -15.34 -5.32
CA ALA A 174 -2.84 -14.07 -4.62
C ALA A 174 -1.42 -13.48 -4.54
N GLY A 175 -1.36 -12.16 -4.51
CA GLY A 175 -0.12 -11.42 -4.34
C GLY A 175 -0.39 -9.93 -4.11
N LEU A 176 0.65 -9.13 -4.26
CA LEU A 176 0.55 -7.68 -4.14
C LEU A 176 0.97 -7.00 -5.44
N TYR A 177 0.39 -5.85 -5.72
CA TYR A 177 0.83 -4.99 -6.80
C TYR A 177 1.11 -3.58 -6.30
N CYS A 178 1.93 -2.83 -7.05
CA CYS A 178 2.21 -1.43 -6.81
C CYS A 178 1.94 -0.65 -8.09
N ILE A 179 1.23 0.46 -7.98
CA ILE A 179 1.07 1.42 -9.06
C ILE A 179 2.28 2.35 -9.05
N VAL A 180 2.93 2.46 -10.19
CA VAL A 180 4.05 3.36 -10.42
C VAL A 180 3.61 4.44 -11.40
N GLY A 181 3.58 5.70 -10.94
CA GLY A 181 3.43 6.86 -11.80
C GLY A 181 4.79 7.36 -12.26
N LEU A 182 5.01 7.50 -13.55
CA LEU A 182 6.31 7.83 -14.13
C LEU A 182 6.17 8.86 -15.27
N ASP A 183 6.94 9.94 -15.19
CA ASP A 183 7.05 10.95 -16.25
C ASP A 183 8.21 10.63 -17.22
N ASP A 184 9.35 10.18 -16.69
CA ASP A 184 10.53 9.81 -17.47
C ASP A 184 10.62 8.28 -17.61
N GLU A 185 10.22 7.74 -18.76
CA GLU A 185 10.25 6.30 -19.02
C GLU A 185 11.67 5.71 -19.03
N ALA A 186 12.71 6.53 -19.20
CA ALA A 186 14.10 6.06 -19.12
C ALA A 186 14.49 5.53 -17.73
N LEU A 187 13.69 5.85 -16.70
CA LEU A 187 13.88 5.31 -15.36
C LEU A 187 13.30 3.89 -15.18
N LEU A 188 12.39 3.45 -16.07
CA LEU A 188 11.63 2.21 -15.88
C LEU A 188 12.53 0.97 -15.85
N GLU A 189 13.49 0.87 -16.76
CA GLU A 189 14.41 -0.27 -16.82
C GLU A 189 15.25 -0.39 -15.54
N GLY A 190 15.80 0.74 -15.08
CA GLY A 190 16.55 0.81 -13.81
C GLY A 190 15.70 0.46 -12.60
N LEU A 191 14.43 0.91 -12.59
CA LEU A 191 13.47 0.59 -11.54
C LEU A 191 13.20 -0.92 -11.50
N VAL A 192 12.94 -1.55 -12.64
CA VAL A 192 12.68 -2.99 -12.72
C VAL A 192 13.87 -3.79 -12.22
N LYS A 193 15.09 -3.47 -12.66
CA LYS A 193 16.32 -4.14 -12.18
C LYS A 193 16.49 -4.01 -10.66
N ALA A 194 16.26 -2.82 -10.11
CA ALA A 194 16.36 -2.60 -8.67
C ALA A 194 15.29 -3.39 -7.90
N VAL A 195 14.06 -3.49 -8.43
CA VAL A 195 12.97 -4.27 -7.84
C VAL A 195 13.27 -5.77 -7.89
N GLU A 196 13.80 -6.30 -8.98
CA GLU A 196 14.19 -7.71 -9.11
C GLU A 196 15.28 -8.09 -8.08
N LEU A 197 16.29 -7.24 -7.90
CA LEU A 197 17.31 -7.46 -6.87
C LEU A 197 16.73 -7.38 -5.46
N LEU A 198 15.84 -6.41 -5.21
CA LEU A 198 15.11 -6.35 -3.96
C LEU A 198 14.32 -7.64 -3.70
N GLY A 199 13.76 -8.25 -4.74
CA GLY A 199 13.05 -9.53 -4.67
C GLY A 199 13.91 -10.68 -4.17
N LEU A 200 15.18 -10.73 -4.57
CA LEU A 200 16.15 -11.73 -4.10
C LEU A 200 16.49 -11.54 -2.61
N GLY A 201 16.68 -10.27 -2.20
CA GLY A 201 16.96 -9.91 -0.82
C GLY A 201 15.73 -9.96 0.11
N GLY A 202 14.55 -9.83 -0.47
CA GLY A 202 13.27 -9.72 0.22
C GLY A 202 12.94 -8.31 0.71
N ILE A 203 11.66 -8.06 1.00
CA ILE A 203 11.14 -6.79 1.51
C ILE A 203 10.48 -6.98 2.88
N GLY A 204 10.52 -5.94 3.71
CA GLY A 204 9.94 -5.95 5.05
C GLY A 204 10.93 -6.37 6.14
N GLY A 205 10.40 -6.85 7.26
CA GLY A 205 11.20 -7.33 8.37
C GLY A 205 11.69 -8.77 8.19
N ARG A 206 12.72 -9.13 8.94
CA ARG A 206 13.26 -10.51 8.97
C ARG A 206 13.84 -11.02 7.64
N ARG A 207 14.27 -10.12 6.74
CA ARG A 207 14.93 -10.44 5.46
C ARG A 207 16.09 -11.44 5.64
N SER A 208 16.96 -11.20 6.63
CA SER A 208 18.09 -12.11 6.97
C SER A 208 17.66 -13.51 7.41
N SER A 209 16.36 -13.69 7.69
CA SER A 209 15.77 -15.00 8.03
C SER A 209 14.97 -15.58 6.86
N GLY A 210 15.10 -15.01 5.65
CA GLY A 210 14.48 -15.51 4.43
C GLY A 210 13.05 -15.04 4.18
N PHE A 211 12.54 -14.06 4.95
CA PHE A 211 11.19 -13.52 4.75
C PHE A 211 11.15 -12.47 3.61
N GLY A 212 9.98 -12.36 2.99
CA GLY A 212 9.67 -11.31 2.04
C GLY A 212 10.31 -11.44 0.67
N LYS A 213 10.82 -12.61 0.29
CA LYS A 213 11.34 -12.86 -1.06
C LYS A 213 10.20 -12.93 -2.06
N PHE A 214 10.40 -12.31 -3.23
CA PHE A 214 9.40 -12.26 -4.28
C PHE A 214 10.05 -12.26 -5.67
N VAL A 215 9.23 -12.47 -6.67
CA VAL A 215 9.55 -12.23 -8.09
C VAL A 215 8.49 -11.33 -8.68
N LEU A 216 8.84 -10.58 -9.72
CA LEU A 216 7.85 -9.90 -10.54
C LEU A 216 7.05 -10.92 -11.34
N LYS A 217 5.72 -10.78 -11.36
CA LYS A 217 4.83 -11.56 -12.20
C LYS A 217 4.75 -10.90 -13.58
N GLY A 218 5.69 -11.23 -14.45
CA GLY A 218 5.79 -10.65 -15.79
C GLY A 218 6.46 -9.28 -15.83
N ALA A 219 6.41 -8.65 -17.00
CA ALA A 219 6.89 -7.30 -17.23
C ALA A 219 5.96 -6.25 -16.60
N PRO A 220 6.45 -5.03 -16.33
CA PRO A 220 5.58 -3.92 -15.91
C PRO A 220 4.44 -3.70 -16.91
N GLN A 221 3.21 -3.72 -16.42
CA GLN A 221 2.03 -3.50 -17.27
C GLN A 221 1.74 -1.99 -17.34
N LEU A 222 1.85 -1.41 -18.54
CA LEU A 222 1.39 -0.06 -18.78
C LEU A 222 -0.14 -0.03 -18.73
N LEU A 223 -0.69 0.84 -17.91
CA LEU A 223 -2.13 1.12 -17.91
C LEU A 223 -2.46 2.02 -19.10
N SER A 224 -3.17 1.45 -20.08
CA SER A 224 -3.65 2.13 -21.29
C SER A 224 -5.16 2.02 -21.43
N GLU A 225 -5.73 2.72 -22.38
CA GLU A 225 -7.17 2.64 -22.69
C GLU A 225 -7.59 1.26 -23.21
N ASP A 226 -6.64 0.52 -23.81
CA ASP A 226 -6.87 -0.83 -24.33
C ASP A 226 -6.90 -1.90 -23.23
N CYS A 227 -6.55 -1.56 -21.99
CA CYS A 227 -6.66 -2.48 -20.87
C CYS A 227 -8.12 -2.75 -20.55
N GLY A 228 -8.50 -4.02 -20.54
CA GLY A 228 -9.84 -4.46 -20.07
C GLY A 228 -9.90 -4.66 -18.56
N GLY A 229 -11.11 -4.97 -18.05
CA GLY A 229 -11.32 -5.35 -16.66
C GLY A 229 -10.91 -4.31 -15.65
N ASP A 230 -10.40 -4.77 -14.50
CA ASP A 230 -10.01 -3.89 -13.39
C ASP A 230 -8.84 -2.95 -13.75
N ALA A 231 -7.92 -3.36 -14.63
CA ALA A 231 -6.79 -2.53 -15.06
C ALA A 231 -7.26 -1.31 -15.88
N GLY A 232 -8.21 -1.51 -16.80
CA GLY A 232 -8.79 -0.42 -17.60
C GLY A 232 -9.58 0.55 -16.72
N MET A 233 -10.39 0.03 -15.79
CA MET A 233 -11.14 0.87 -14.85
C MET A 233 -10.18 1.64 -13.92
N LEU A 234 -9.14 0.99 -13.41
CA LEU A 234 -8.11 1.65 -12.59
C LEU A 234 -7.46 2.83 -13.32
N LYS A 235 -7.15 2.65 -14.62
CA LYS A 235 -6.62 3.72 -15.47
C LYS A 235 -7.54 4.95 -15.50
N VAL A 236 -8.83 4.72 -15.75
CA VAL A 236 -9.84 5.79 -15.79
C VAL A 236 -9.89 6.52 -14.45
N LEU A 237 -9.93 5.79 -13.34
CA LEU A 237 -9.98 6.38 -12.01
C LEU A 237 -8.71 7.15 -11.63
N LEU A 238 -7.51 6.65 -12.03
CA LEU A 238 -6.24 7.34 -11.80
C LEU A 238 -6.17 8.69 -12.54
N GLU A 239 -6.74 8.75 -13.75
CA GLU A 239 -6.76 9.96 -14.58
C GLU A 239 -7.90 10.92 -14.24
N ASN A 240 -8.91 10.47 -13.53
CA ASN A 240 -10.02 11.31 -13.11
C ASN A 240 -9.59 12.34 -12.04
N LYS A 241 -9.06 13.47 -12.50
CA LYS A 241 -8.64 14.60 -11.64
C LYS A 241 -9.79 15.54 -11.30
N THR A 242 -10.91 15.40 -11.99
CA THR A 242 -12.08 16.29 -11.88
C THR A 242 -13.12 15.83 -10.88
N SER A 243 -13.02 14.57 -10.41
CA SER A 243 -13.91 14.08 -9.37
C SER A 243 -13.84 14.96 -8.12
N SER A 244 -14.98 15.21 -7.51
CA SER A 244 -15.12 15.95 -6.26
C SER A 244 -14.51 15.24 -5.06
N LEU A 245 -14.12 13.98 -5.23
CA LEU A 245 -13.51 13.15 -4.19
C LEU A 245 -12.29 12.40 -4.72
N GLN A 246 -11.13 12.75 -4.20
CA GLN A 246 -9.83 12.19 -4.58
C GLN A 246 -9.32 11.27 -3.46
N MET A 247 -9.17 9.97 -3.73
CA MET A 247 -8.67 9.00 -2.76
C MET A 247 -7.18 8.74 -2.94
N SER A 248 -6.41 8.78 -1.86
CA SER A 248 -4.99 8.41 -1.89
C SER A 248 -4.82 6.89 -1.87
N LEU A 249 -3.93 6.36 -2.72
CA LEU A 249 -3.55 4.95 -2.78
C LEU A 249 -2.23 4.66 -2.08
N SER A 250 -1.66 5.63 -1.40
CA SER A 250 -0.40 5.52 -0.67
C SER A 250 -0.43 6.30 0.64
N VAL A 251 0.51 5.96 1.51
CA VAL A 251 0.81 6.80 2.68
C VAL A 251 1.25 8.19 2.22
N LEU A 252 0.73 9.23 2.89
CA LEU A 252 0.90 10.62 2.51
C LEU A 252 1.40 11.46 3.68
N CYS A 253 2.42 12.29 3.45
CA CYS A 253 2.83 13.36 4.34
C CYS A 253 2.58 14.70 3.65
N PRO A 254 1.48 15.41 3.98
CA PRO A 254 1.10 16.62 3.27
C PRO A 254 2.11 17.74 3.45
N VAL A 255 2.15 18.67 2.50
CA VAL A 255 2.84 19.93 2.66
C VAL A 255 2.05 20.86 3.59
N GLN A 256 2.73 21.79 4.23
CA GLN A 256 2.12 22.66 5.26
C GLN A 256 0.98 23.50 4.71
N GLU A 257 1.12 23.96 3.49
CA GLU A 257 0.18 24.85 2.80
C GLU A 257 -1.17 24.18 2.54
N GLN A 258 -1.21 22.85 2.46
CA GLN A 258 -2.42 22.09 2.16
C GLN A 258 -3.10 21.46 3.40
N ILE A 259 -2.66 21.80 4.59
CA ILE A 259 -3.30 21.28 5.83
C ILE A 259 -4.77 21.70 5.91
N ALA A 260 -5.13 22.86 5.38
CA ALA A 260 -6.53 23.32 5.33
C ALA A 260 -7.40 22.39 4.46
N THR A 261 -6.88 21.93 3.31
CA THR A 261 -7.53 20.93 2.45
C THR A 261 -7.64 19.58 3.14
N VAL A 262 -6.56 19.13 3.78
CA VAL A 262 -6.55 17.86 4.54
C VAL A 262 -7.66 17.85 5.60
N LYS A 263 -7.87 18.96 6.32
CA LYS A 263 -8.91 19.07 7.36
C LYS A 263 -10.33 18.94 6.82
N LYS A 264 -10.57 19.16 5.53
CA LYS A 264 -11.87 19.00 4.86
C LYS A 264 -12.11 17.54 4.40
N GLY A 265 -11.07 16.72 4.41
CA GLY A 265 -11.13 15.32 4.00
C GLY A 265 -11.41 14.36 5.13
N ALA A 266 -11.62 13.11 4.75
CA ALA A 266 -11.74 11.98 5.68
C ALA A 266 -10.46 11.13 5.64
N PHE A 267 -9.81 10.94 6.78
CA PHE A 267 -8.50 10.30 6.82
C PHE A 267 -8.26 9.55 8.13
N SER A 268 -7.29 8.64 8.09
CA SER A 268 -6.74 7.99 9.27
C SER A 268 -5.24 8.25 9.37
N LEU A 269 -4.75 8.39 10.60
CA LEU A 269 -3.33 8.62 10.86
C LEU A 269 -2.59 7.31 11.12
N LEU A 270 -1.42 7.18 10.53
CA LEU A 270 -0.50 6.09 10.74
C LEU A 270 0.82 6.60 11.30
N LYS A 271 1.19 6.14 12.49
CA LYS A 271 2.49 6.45 13.07
C LYS A 271 3.57 5.64 12.38
N ARG A 272 4.48 6.32 11.70
CA ARG A 272 5.66 5.72 11.06
C ARG A 272 6.91 6.01 11.88
N SER A 273 7.59 4.95 12.27
CA SER A 273 8.90 4.99 12.94
C SER A 273 9.85 4.08 12.17
N GLY A 274 11.08 3.96 12.61
CA GLY A 274 12.04 3.05 12.00
C GLY A 274 13.42 3.24 12.61
N PHE A 275 14.35 2.44 12.13
CA PHE A 275 15.75 2.50 12.51
C PHE A 275 16.58 2.79 11.27
N VAL A 276 17.70 3.45 11.48
CA VAL A 276 18.75 3.66 10.50
C VAL A 276 20.03 3.04 11.04
N TYR A 277 20.80 2.41 10.17
CA TYR A 277 22.11 1.90 10.56
C TYR A 277 23.11 3.05 10.55
N ASN A 278 23.71 3.33 11.71
CA ASN A 278 24.77 4.30 11.86
C ASN A 278 26.11 3.60 11.69
N GLN A 279 26.85 3.95 10.64
CA GLN A 279 28.15 3.34 10.32
C GLN A 279 29.22 3.67 11.36
N ASN A 280 29.15 4.85 11.99
CA ASN A 280 30.16 5.28 12.98
C ASN A 280 29.99 4.52 14.31
N SER A 281 28.77 4.34 14.78
CA SER A 281 28.48 3.60 16.02
C SER A 281 28.30 2.11 15.80
N GLN A 282 28.24 1.65 14.54
CA GLN A 282 27.89 0.27 14.13
C GLN A 282 26.59 -0.23 14.76
N ASN A 283 25.66 0.65 15.07
CA ASN A 283 24.39 0.36 15.72
C ASN A 283 23.19 0.89 14.92
N PHE A 284 22.02 0.34 15.21
CA PHE A 284 20.76 0.86 14.69
C PHE A 284 20.25 1.99 15.60
N GLU A 285 20.11 3.17 15.04
CA GLU A 285 19.53 4.33 15.70
C GLU A 285 18.07 4.51 15.31
N LYS A 286 17.23 4.85 16.30
CA LYS A 286 15.81 5.06 16.06
C LYS A 286 15.60 6.43 15.42
N ARG A 287 14.95 6.44 14.25
CA ARG A 287 14.52 7.68 13.59
C ARG A 287 13.34 8.33 14.32
N SER A 288 13.23 9.64 14.16
CA SER A 288 12.03 10.38 14.60
C SER A 288 10.77 9.79 14.02
N SER A 289 9.75 9.67 14.88
CA SER A 289 8.43 9.19 14.44
C SER A 289 7.67 10.30 13.73
N VAL A 290 7.02 9.97 12.63
CA VAL A 290 6.16 10.88 11.87
C VAL A 290 4.77 10.28 11.78
N TYR A 291 3.74 11.10 11.90
CA TYR A 291 2.37 10.71 11.56
C TYR A 291 2.12 11.02 10.09
N MET A 292 1.61 10.03 9.37
CA MET A 292 1.26 10.11 7.97
C MET A 292 -0.20 9.74 7.78
N LEU A 293 -0.81 10.22 6.72
CA LEU A 293 -2.16 9.84 6.32
C LEU A 293 -2.09 8.46 5.65
N LYS A 294 -3.04 7.58 5.96
CA LYS A 294 -3.13 6.23 5.38
C LYS A 294 -3.67 6.27 3.95
N ALA A 295 -3.31 5.26 3.15
CA ALA A 295 -4.04 4.94 1.92
C ALA A 295 -5.53 4.72 2.21
N GLY A 296 -6.40 5.13 1.28
CA GLY A 296 -7.85 5.20 1.47
C GLY A 296 -8.34 6.57 1.99
N SER A 297 -7.43 7.47 2.37
CA SER A 297 -7.81 8.83 2.76
C SER A 297 -8.36 9.61 1.58
N CYS A 298 -9.48 10.31 1.78
CA CYS A 298 -10.26 10.99 0.75
C CYS A 298 -10.30 12.49 0.98
N PHE A 299 -10.07 13.26 -0.08
CA PHE A 299 -9.98 14.72 -0.03
C PHE A 299 -10.78 15.33 -1.18
N PRO A 300 -11.25 16.60 -1.05
CA PRO A 300 -11.96 17.28 -2.15
C PRO A 300 -11.06 17.56 -3.37
N GLU A 301 -9.75 17.57 -3.18
CA GLU A 301 -8.73 17.74 -4.23
C GLU A 301 -7.48 16.95 -3.89
N ARG A 302 -6.61 16.70 -4.87
CA ARG A 302 -5.35 15.97 -4.66
C ARG A 302 -4.41 16.79 -3.79
N VAL A 303 -4.00 16.21 -2.66
CA VAL A 303 -3.05 16.82 -1.72
C VAL A 303 -1.64 16.45 -2.12
N GLU A 304 -0.79 17.44 -2.30
CA GLU A 304 0.61 17.20 -2.58
C GLU A 304 1.31 16.69 -1.31
N GLY A 305 2.03 15.59 -1.49
CA GLY A 305 2.88 15.02 -0.46
C GLY A 305 4.32 15.43 -0.65
N ARG A 306 5.15 15.13 0.33
CA ARG A 306 6.57 15.44 0.31
C ARG A 306 7.45 14.23 0.60
N LEU A 307 8.65 14.25 0.06
CA LEU A 307 9.74 13.39 0.48
C LEU A 307 10.39 14.03 1.71
N LEU A 308 10.36 13.33 2.84
CA LEU A 308 11.00 13.79 4.06
C LEU A 308 12.47 13.35 4.06
N GLU A 309 13.36 14.26 4.34
CA GLU A 309 14.77 13.99 4.56
C GLU A 309 15.06 14.09 6.07
N PHE A 310 15.74 13.08 6.58
CA PHE A 310 16.16 13.02 7.98
C PHE A 310 17.68 13.04 8.05
N THR A 311 18.19 14.01 8.76
CA THR A 311 19.61 14.03 9.15
C THR A 311 19.71 13.35 10.52
N ALA A 312 20.29 12.17 10.58
CA ALA A 312 20.61 11.52 11.85
C ALA A 312 22.04 11.84 12.24
N LEU A 313 22.28 12.17 13.52
CA LEU A 313 23.61 12.40 14.05
C LEU A 313 24.49 11.16 13.80
N GLY A 314 25.62 11.34 13.10
CA GLY A 314 26.58 10.26 12.82
C GLY A 314 26.25 9.39 11.60
N VAL A 315 25.20 9.69 10.83
CA VAL A 315 24.92 9.06 9.53
C VAL A 315 25.47 9.94 8.42
N GLN A 316 26.35 9.38 7.57
CA GLN A 316 27.05 10.12 6.51
C GLN A 316 26.24 10.29 5.23
N HIS A 317 25.01 9.74 5.17
CA HIS A 317 24.14 9.82 4.01
C HIS A 317 22.74 10.30 4.40
N ALA A 318 22.06 10.93 3.46
CA ALA A 318 20.69 11.36 3.65
C ALA A 318 19.76 10.13 3.81
N VAL A 319 18.80 10.23 4.71
CA VAL A 319 17.81 9.19 4.97
C VAL A 319 16.45 9.74 4.58
N TYR A 320 15.81 9.10 3.61
CA TYR A 320 14.56 9.58 3.08
C TYR A 320 13.36 8.77 3.61
N ARG A 321 12.20 9.43 3.72
CA ARG A 321 10.91 8.79 3.90
C ARG A 321 9.95 9.32 2.85
N TYR A 322 9.43 8.41 2.05
CA TYR A 322 8.44 8.70 1.03
C TYR A 322 7.11 9.08 1.66
N GLY A 323 6.50 10.16 1.17
CA GLY A 323 5.21 10.65 1.64
C GLY A 323 4.43 11.36 0.54
N LYS A 324 4.63 10.98 -0.73
CA LYS A 324 3.84 11.42 -1.89
C LYS A 324 2.80 10.36 -2.23
N ALA A 325 1.66 10.77 -2.78
CA ALA A 325 0.58 9.82 -3.04
C ALA A 325 0.26 9.68 -4.53
N VAL A 326 -0.06 8.45 -4.92
CA VAL A 326 -0.86 8.17 -6.11
C VAL A 326 -2.33 8.37 -5.73
N TYR A 327 -3.10 9.00 -6.60
CA TYR A 327 -4.51 9.30 -6.38
C TYR A 327 -5.40 8.67 -7.43
N MET A 328 -6.62 8.33 -7.02
CA MET A 328 -7.72 8.02 -7.92
C MET A 328 -8.92 8.91 -7.60
N GLY A 329 -9.62 9.37 -8.64
CA GLY A 329 -10.89 10.09 -8.48
C GLY A 329 -12.04 9.11 -8.35
N LEU A 330 -12.79 9.19 -7.27
CA LEU A 330 -13.91 8.30 -7.01
C LEU A 330 -15.14 8.67 -7.87
N PRO A 331 -15.94 7.68 -8.30
CA PRO A 331 -17.17 7.92 -9.07
C PRO A 331 -18.32 8.30 -8.12
N VAL A 332 -18.30 9.55 -7.64
CA VAL A 332 -19.30 10.14 -6.74
C VAL A 332 -20.03 11.27 -7.43
#